data_0481725bc21759f75cbe3feb78bb6dd7
#
_entry.id   0481725bc21759f75cbe3feb78bb6dd7
#
_cell.length_a   1.000
_cell.length_b   1.000
_cell.length_c   1.000
_cell.angle_alpha   90.00
_cell.angle_beta   90.00
_cell.angle_gamma   90.00
#
_symmetry.space_group_name_H-M   'P 1'
#
loop_
_entity.id
_entity.type
_entity.pdbx_description
1 polymer ?
#
loop_
_entity_poly.entity_id
_entity_poly.type
_entity_poly.pdbx_seq_one_letter_code
_entity_poly.pdbx_strand_id
1 'polypeptide(L)'
;MRNINSFIIIGFILFMLFTLCGAGQGAYAEKANPWRSTTYPIPRFVSLASSEVNVRTGPGRKYPVKWVYRQKQMPVEIILEFDAWRKIRDQDGAVGWVHGSLLSGRRFAVSQGENVITVTSKPRTDSKPKLKLEAGVRLRLHECIHVWCKVEVAETKGWVQKNFLWGVYPQEKFD
;
A
#
# COMPACT_ATOMS: atom_id res chain seq x y z
N MET A 1 -53.54 -33.27 53.98
CA MET A 1 -52.10 -33.29 53.64
C MET A 1 -52.02 -33.29 52.14
N ARG A 2 -51.63 -32.15 51.56
CA ARG A 2 -51.68 -31.88 50.09
C ARG A 2 -50.28 -32.00 49.50
N ASN A 3 -50.15 -32.89 48.51
CA ASN A 3 -48.90 -33.09 47.76
C ASN A 3 -48.50 -31.85 46.94
N ILE A 4 -47.36 -31.28 47.26
CA ILE A 4 -46.69 -30.21 46.54
C ILE A 4 -45.38 -30.80 46.02
N ASN A 5 -45.37 -31.52 44.95
CA ASN A 5 -44.12 -31.99 44.33
C ASN A 5 -44.26 -32.33 42.84
N SER A 6 -45.08 -31.60 42.09
CA SER A 6 -45.25 -31.94 40.65
C SER A 6 -44.96 -30.78 39.67
N PHE A 7 -44.45 -29.63 40.12
CA PHE A 7 -44.27 -28.45 39.25
C PHE A 7 -42.84 -28.02 38.99
N ILE A 8 -41.81 -28.74 39.52
CA ILE A 8 -40.39 -28.30 39.38
C ILE A 8 -39.63 -29.02 38.26
N ILE A 9 -40.19 -30.05 37.62
CA ILE A 9 -39.44 -30.86 36.62
C ILE A 9 -39.63 -30.39 35.16
N ILE A 10 -40.61 -29.54 34.88
CA ILE A 10 -40.87 -29.09 33.48
C ILE A 10 -40.07 -27.85 33.08
N GLY A 11 -39.46 -27.14 34.03
CA GLY A 11 -38.68 -25.91 33.78
C GLY A 11 -37.24 -26.11 33.28
N PHE A 12 -36.68 -27.32 33.38
CA PHE A 12 -35.23 -27.54 33.08
C PHE A 12 -34.94 -28.15 31.73
N ILE A 13 -35.93 -28.53 30.92
CA ILE A 13 -35.68 -29.14 29.60
C ILE A 13 -35.76 -28.13 28.45
N LEU A 14 -36.21 -26.90 28.67
CA LEU A 14 -36.36 -25.90 27.60
C LEU A 14 -35.18 -24.92 27.48
N PHE A 15 -34.09 -25.08 28.26
CA PHE A 15 -32.96 -24.16 28.26
C PHE A 15 -31.68 -24.74 27.58
N MET A 16 -31.74 -25.91 26.97
CA MET A 16 -30.55 -26.59 26.41
C MET A 16 -30.60 -26.78 24.90
N LEU A 17 -31.34 -25.97 24.15
CA LEU A 17 -31.39 -26.06 22.67
C LEU A 17 -31.07 -24.74 21.95
N PHE A 18 -30.34 -23.81 22.60
CA PHE A 18 -29.98 -22.53 21.96
C PHE A 18 -28.46 -22.26 21.95
N THR A 19 -27.68 -23.29 21.73
CA THR A 19 -26.24 -23.09 21.46
C THR A 19 -25.78 -24.04 20.38
N LEU A 20 -25.80 -23.64 19.12
CA LEU A 20 -24.90 -24.04 18.03
C LEU A 20 -25.36 -23.42 16.70
N CYS A 21 -25.35 -22.10 16.63
CA CYS A 21 -25.27 -21.44 15.34
C CYS A 21 -23.97 -20.60 15.37
N GLY A 22 -22.84 -21.29 15.50
CA GLY A 22 -21.53 -20.75 15.19
C GLY A 22 -21.52 -20.50 13.69
N ALA A 23 -21.82 -19.25 13.27
CA ALA A 23 -21.55 -18.80 11.92
C ALA A 23 -20.04 -18.92 11.69
N GLY A 24 -19.65 -20.03 11.09
CA GLY A 24 -18.32 -20.16 10.51
C GLY A 24 -18.18 -19.07 9.48
N GLN A 25 -17.46 -18.01 9.84
CA GLN A 25 -16.92 -17.05 8.88
C GLN A 25 -15.92 -17.84 8.04
N GLY A 26 -16.39 -18.39 6.94
CA GLY A 26 -15.55 -18.97 5.91
C GLY A 26 -14.63 -17.86 5.43
N ALA A 27 -13.37 -17.87 5.84
CA ALA A 27 -12.33 -17.09 5.21
C ALA A 27 -12.34 -17.50 3.74
N TYR A 28 -12.86 -16.64 2.87
CA TYR A 28 -12.70 -16.81 1.44
C TYR A 28 -11.21 -16.70 1.15
N ALA A 29 -10.55 -17.85 1.05
CA ALA A 29 -9.19 -17.90 0.54
C ALA A 29 -9.22 -17.32 -0.88
N GLU A 30 -8.65 -16.13 -1.05
CA GLU A 30 -8.46 -15.50 -2.35
C GLU A 30 -7.73 -16.52 -3.24
N LYS A 31 -8.40 -16.97 -4.31
CA LYS A 31 -7.81 -17.93 -5.24
C LYS A 31 -6.51 -17.33 -5.77
N ALA A 32 -5.39 -18.00 -5.45
CA ALA A 32 -4.08 -17.59 -5.95
C ALA A 32 -4.16 -17.43 -7.48
N ASN A 33 -3.84 -16.24 -7.98
CA ASN A 33 -3.81 -15.98 -9.41
C ASN A 33 -2.63 -16.76 -10.02
N PRO A 34 -2.87 -17.79 -10.86
CA PRO A 34 -1.80 -18.65 -11.39
C PRO A 34 -0.82 -17.90 -12.29
N TRP A 35 -1.17 -16.71 -12.77
CA TRP A 35 -0.33 -15.86 -13.62
C TRP A 35 0.54 -14.88 -12.83
N ARG A 36 0.38 -14.87 -11.51
CA ARG A 36 1.16 -14.02 -10.62
C ARG A 36 2.57 -14.56 -10.46
N SER A 37 3.57 -13.78 -10.87
CA SER A 37 4.96 -14.19 -10.86
C SER A 37 5.70 -13.91 -9.55
N THR A 38 5.07 -13.22 -8.60
CA THR A 38 5.66 -12.91 -7.29
C THR A 38 4.70 -13.20 -6.14
N THR A 39 5.25 -13.41 -4.94
CA THR A 39 4.49 -13.57 -3.69
C THR A 39 4.32 -12.23 -2.93
N TYR A 40 4.87 -11.13 -3.46
CA TYR A 40 4.74 -9.83 -2.81
C TYR A 40 3.28 -9.35 -2.77
N PRO A 41 2.86 -8.62 -1.73
CA PRO A 41 1.50 -8.11 -1.64
C PRO A 41 1.15 -7.19 -2.83
N ILE A 42 -0.10 -7.17 -3.19
CA ILE A 42 -0.71 -6.23 -4.15
C ILE A 42 -1.91 -5.58 -3.42
N PRO A 43 -2.07 -4.25 -3.48
CA PRO A 43 -1.18 -3.30 -4.16
C PRO A 43 0.13 -3.06 -3.40
N ARG A 44 1.17 -2.54 -4.10
CA ARG A 44 2.41 -2.12 -3.48
C ARG A 44 3.12 -1.04 -4.28
N PHE A 45 3.86 -0.17 -3.60
CA PHE A 45 4.70 0.82 -4.23
C PHE A 45 6.07 0.28 -4.60
N VAL A 46 6.54 0.65 -5.78
CA VAL A 46 7.88 0.43 -6.33
C VAL A 46 8.34 1.70 -7.04
N SER A 47 9.52 1.68 -7.65
CA SER A 47 9.99 2.80 -8.46
C SER A 47 10.47 2.37 -9.84
N LEU A 48 10.51 3.30 -10.78
CA LEU A 48 11.08 3.07 -12.11
C LEU A 48 12.61 2.90 -12.01
N ALA A 49 13.11 1.79 -12.54
CA ALA A 49 14.55 1.48 -12.54
C ALA A 49 15.31 2.18 -13.67
N SER A 50 14.62 2.55 -14.75
CA SER A 50 15.17 3.18 -15.94
C SER A 50 14.73 4.62 -16.08
N SER A 51 15.51 5.42 -16.81
CA SER A 51 15.15 6.79 -17.20
C SER A 51 14.15 6.82 -18.37
N GLU A 52 13.99 5.71 -19.08
CA GLU A 52 12.98 5.55 -20.12
C GLU A 52 12.21 4.26 -19.91
N VAL A 53 10.89 4.36 -19.73
CA VAL A 53 9.99 3.23 -19.46
C VAL A 53 8.74 3.34 -20.29
N ASN A 54 8.59 2.43 -21.25
CA ASN A 54 7.39 2.30 -22.06
C ASN A 54 6.24 1.71 -21.24
N VAL A 55 5.14 2.43 -21.18
CA VAL A 55 3.87 1.95 -20.60
C VAL A 55 2.94 1.53 -21.72
N ARG A 56 2.39 0.32 -21.63
CA ARG A 56 1.60 -0.29 -22.72
C ARG A 56 0.14 -0.49 -22.33
N THR A 57 -0.69 -0.70 -23.34
CA THR A 57 -2.13 -0.98 -23.14
C THR A 57 -2.40 -2.36 -22.57
N GLY A 58 -1.47 -3.32 -22.68
CA GLY A 58 -1.61 -4.69 -22.21
C GLY A 58 -0.28 -5.35 -21.81
N PRO A 59 -0.34 -6.55 -21.20
CA PRO A 59 0.81 -7.27 -20.66
C PRO A 59 1.57 -8.01 -21.77
N GLY A 60 2.35 -7.29 -22.58
CA GLY A 60 3.16 -7.86 -23.64
C GLY A 60 3.73 -6.83 -24.59
N ARG A 61 4.85 -7.19 -25.25
CA ARG A 61 5.49 -6.30 -26.24
C ARG A 61 4.63 -6.03 -27.47
N LYS A 62 3.70 -6.92 -27.80
CA LYS A 62 2.73 -6.78 -28.91
C LYS A 62 1.70 -5.66 -28.68
N TYR A 63 1.48 -5.26 -27.43
CA TYR A 63 0.52 -4.21 -27.13
C TYR A 63 1.11 -2.82 -27.38
N PRO A 64 0.33 -1.88 -27.92
CA PRO A 64 0.77 -0.52 -28.19
C PRO A 64 1.32 0.20 -26.95
N VAL A 65 2.31 1.06 -27.15
CA VAL A 65 2.77 2.00 -26.11
C VAL A 65 1.72 3.09 -25.96
N LYS A 66 1.28 3.32 -24.72
CA LYS A 66 0.36 4.40 -24.32
C LYS A 66 1.10 5.71 -24.11
N TRP A 67 2.18 5.63 -23.30
CA TRP A 67 3.10 6.74 -23.04
C TRP A 67 4.46 6.22 -22.61
N VAL A 68 5.42 7.14 -22.46
CA VAL A 68 6.77 6.84 -22.03
C VAL A 68 7.13 7.72 -20.83
N TYR A 69 7.49 7.12 -19.70
CA TYR A 69 8.13 7.86 -18.62
C TYR A 69 9.59 8.13 -18.97
N ARG A 70 10.02 9.39 -18.75
CA ARG A 70 11.41 9.81 -18.98
C ARG A 70 12.14 10.19 -17.69
N GLN A 71 11.65 9.66 -16.55
CA GLN A 71 12.24 9.92 -15.23
C GLN A 71 12.50 8.62 -14.49
N LYS A 72 13.78 8.41 -14.11
CA LYS A 72 14.18 7.33 -13.22
C LYS A 72 13.67 7.60 -11.79
N GLN A 73 13.41 6.54 -11.03
CA GLN A 73 13.03 6.62 -9.62
C GLN A 73 11.64 7.25 -9.35
N MET A 74 10.81 7.44 -10.38
CA MET A 74 9.41 7.78 -10.18
C MET A 74 8.73 6.66 -9.37
N PRO A 75 8.03 6.96 -8.27
CA PRO A 75 7.20 5.96 -7.62
C PRO A 75 6.03 5.58 -8.53
N VAL A 76 5.64 4.33 -8.49
CA VAL A 76 4.44 3.78 -9.13
C VAL A 76 3.87 2.68 -8.23
N GLU A 77 2.55 2.52 -8.27
CA GLU A 77 1.88 1.47 -7.52
C GLU A 77 1.58 0.28 -8.42
N ILE A 78 2.05 -0.91 -8.08
CA ILE A 78 1.66 -2.15 -8.76
C ILE A 78 0.29 -2.55 -8.23
N ILE A 79 -0.69 -2.64 -9.13
CA ILE A 79 -2.09 -2.99 -8.81
C ILE A 79 -2.48 -4.37 -9.35
N LEU A 80 -1.68 -4.95 -10.28
CA LEU A 80 -1.90 -6.29 -10.83
C LEU A 80 -0.58 -6.84 -11.39
N GLU A 81 -0.42 -8.15 -11.35
CA GLU A 81 0.69 -8.87 -12.00
C GLU A 81 0.15 -9.88 -13.00
N PHE A 82 0.86 -10.02 -14.11
CA PHE A 82 0.63 -11.04 -15.12
C PHE A 82 1.97 -11.43 -15.72
N ASP A 83 2.43 -12.65 -15.46
CA ASP A 83 3.74 -13.14 -15.88
C ASP A 83 4.86 -12.11 -15.56
N ALA A 84 5.68 -11.73 -16.53
CA ALA A 84 6.73 -10.73 -16.39
C ALA A 84 6.21 -9.27 -16.35
N TRP A 85 4.90 -9.03 -16.51
CA TRP A 85 4.31 -7.71 -16.62
C TRP A 85 3.63 -7.27 -15.34
N ARG A 86 3.66 -5.95 -15.09
CA ARG A 86 3.05 -5.29 -13.93
C ARG A 86 2.10 -4.20 -14.43
N LYS A 87 0.84 -4.27 -14.01
CA LYS A 87 -0.09 -3.15 -14.19
C LYS A 87 0.19 -2.14 -13.11
N ILE A 88 0.58 -0.95 -13.52
CA ILE A 88 0.94 0.12 -12.60
C ILE A 88 -0.10 1.23 -12.64
N ARG A 89 -0.16 1.99 -11.56
CA ARG A 89 -0.88 3.26 -11.42
C ARG A 89 0.11 4.33 -10.95
N ASP A 90 0.07 5.51 -11.56
CA ASP A 90 0.87 6.66 -11.12
C ASP A 90 0.08 7.58 -10.17
N GLN A 91 0.69 8.69 -9.76
CA GLN A 91 0.09 9.67 -8.85
C GLN A 91 -1.15 10.37 -9.44
N ASP A 92 -1.24 10.47 -10.76
CA ASP A 92 -2.35 11.11 -11.47
C ASP A 92 -3.48 10.11 -11.77
N GLY A 93 -3.31 8.84 -11.32
CA GLY A 93 -4.27 7.77 -11.52
C GLY A 93 -4.16 7.09 -12.88
N ALA A 94 -3.20 7.46 -13.74
CA ALA A 94 -3.03 6.84 -15.04
C ALA A 94 -2.54 5.38 -14.89
N VAL A 95 -3.15 4.48 -15.68
CA VAL A 95 -2.95 3.03 -15.57
C VAL A 95 -2.42 2.43 -16.86
N GLY A 96 -1.41 1.57 -16.75
CA GLY A 96 -0.87 0.83 -17.88
C GLY A 96 0.07 -0.30 -17.46
N TRP A 97 0.65 -1.00 -18.44
CA TRP A 97 1.48 -2.16 -18.23
C TRP A 97 2.96 -1.87 -18.48
N VAL A 98 3.80 -2.29 -17.56
CA VAL A 98 5.26 -2.15 -17.61
C VAL A 98 5.89 -3.52 -17.39
N HIS A 99 7.00 -3.80 -18.08
CA HIS A 99 7.77 -5.01 -17.81
C HIS A 99 8.45 -4.93 -16.45
N GLY A 100 8.38 -6.00 -15.65
CA GLY A 100 8.87 -6.03 -14.27
C GLY A 100 10.35 -5.68 -14.12
N SER A 101 11.20 -5.99 -15.11
CA SER A 101 12.64 -5.63 -15.10
C SER A 101 12.91 -4.13 -15.14
N LEU A 102 11.91 -3.31 -15.51
CA LEU A 102 12.00 -1.85 -15.52
C LEU A 102 11.58 -1.22 -14.18
N LEU A 103 11.26 -2.06 -13.19
CA LEU A 103 10.86 -1.67 -11.85
C LEU A 103 11.93 -2.05 -10.82
N SER A 104 11.98 -1.30 -9.73
CA SER A 104 12.91 -1.50 -8.62
C SER A 104 12.17 -1.45 -7.29
N GLY A 105 12.53 -2.33 -6.36
CA GLY A 105 12.05 -2.30 -4.99
C GLY A 105 12.57 -1.11 -4.15
N ARG A 106 13.48 -0.29 -4.70
CA ARG A 106 13.93 0.93 -4.02
C ARG A 106 12.75 1.87 -3.83
N ARG A 107 12.57 2.36 -2.61
CA ARG A 107 11.42 3.15 -2.25
C ARG A 107 11.67 4.64 -2.49
N PHE A 108 10.76 5.22 -3.26
CA PHE A 108 10.69 6.67 -3.50
C PHE A 108 9.26 7.14 -3.26
N ALA A 109 9.12 8.43 -2.98
CA ALA A 109 7.85 9.12 -2.91
C ALA A 109 7.93 10.44 -3.67
N VAL A 110 6.79 11.02 -3.94
CA VAL A 110 6.65 12.40 -4.43
C VAL A 110 5.92 13.20 -3.37
N SER A 111 6.43 14.38 -3.04
CA SER A 111 5.76 15.32 -2.15
C SER A 111 4.44 15.79 -2.78
N GLN A 112 3.37 15.85 -1.99
CA GLN A 112 2.05 16.27 -2.42
C GLN A 112 1.40 17.21 -1.40
N GLY A 113 0.56 18.11 -1.88
CA GLY A 113 -0.15 19.10 -1.07
C GLY A 113 -0.07 20.47 -1.68
N GLU A 114 -0.92 21.38 -1.22
CA GLU A 114 -0.98 22.77 -1.72
C GLU A 114 0.05 23.67 -1.05
N ASN A 115 0.52 23.28 0.13
CA ASN A 115 1.42 24.10 0.95
C ASN A 115 2.85 23.55 0.94
N VAL A 116 3.79 24.43 1.29
CA VAL A 116 5.20 24.06 1.49
C VAL A 116 5.33 23.06 2.64
N ILE A 117 5.96 21.93 2.36
CA ILE A 117 6.15 20.83 3.30
C ILE A 117 7.47 21.02 4.03
N THR A 118 7.45 20.93 5.35
CA THR A 118 8.67 21.03 6.15
C THR A 118 9.27 19.65 6.40
N VAL A 119 10.52 19.47 6.04
CA VAL A 119 11.35 18.33 6.45
C VAL A 119 11.98 18.66 7.80
N THR A 120 11.74 17.82 8.80
CA THR A 120 12.22 18.05 10.18
C THR A 120 13.38 17.15 10.55
N SER A 121 14.14 17.50 11.60
CA SER A 121 15.29 16.70 12.04
C SER A 121 14.89 15.42 12.79
N LYS A 122 13.71 15.37 13.40
CA LYS A 122 13.14 14.24 14.14
C LYS A 122 11.68 14.03 13.73
N PRO A 123 11.08 12.85 13.94
CA PRO A 123 9.70 12.55 13.54
C PRO A 123 8.66 13.19 14.49
N ARG A 124 8.66 14.52 14.54
CA ARG A 124 7.72 15.33 15.31
C ARG A 124 7.64 16.74 14.72
N THR A 125 6.50 17.39 14.87
CA THR A 125 6.17 18.66 14.20
C THR A 125 6.94 19.87 14.77
N ASP A 126 7.26 19.85 16.05
CA ASP A 126 8.00 20.90 16.78
C ASP A 126 9.53 20.73 16.66
N SER A 127 10.01 19.81 15.85
CA SER A 127 11.43 19.57 15.64
C SER A 127 12.05 20.59 14.69
N LYS A 128 13.36 20.83 14.84
CA LYS A 128 14.11 21.76 14.01
C LYS A 128 13.88 21.48 12.52
N PRO A 129 13.45 22.48 11.73
CA PRO A 129 13.32 22.36 10.29
C PRO A 129 14.71 22.23 9.63
N LYS A 130 14.81 21.37 8.62
CA LYS A 130 16.02 21.17 7.81
C LYS A 130 15.86 21.70 6.41
N LEU A 131 14.71 21.50 5.81
CA LEU A 131 14.42 21.79 4.42
C LEU A 131 12.94 22.06 4.23
N LYS A 132 12.61 22.89 3.26
CA LYS A 132 11.24 23.12 2.78
C LYS A 132 11.10 22.54 1.38
N LEU A 133 10.02 21.83 1.12
CA LEU A 133 9.72 21.20 -0.16
C LEU A 133 8.42 21.76 -0.74
N GLU A 134 8.43 21.95 -2.02
CA GLU A 134 7.22 22.15 -2.81
C GLU A 134 6.59 20.80 -3.18
N ALA A 135 5.36 20.82 -3.69
CA ALA A 135 4.75 19.63 -4.27
C ALA A 135 5.49 19.16 -5.53
N GLY A 136 5.45 17.86 -5.82
CA GLY A 136 6.11 17.28 -6.98
C GLY A 136 7.60 16.94 -6.80
N VAL A 137 8.20 17.22 -5.64
CA VAL A 137 9.59 16.87 -5.37
C VAL A 137 9.71 15.38 -5.07
N ARG A 138 10.59 14.68 -5.79
CA ARG A 138 10.89 13.28 -5.57
C ARG A 138 11.88 13.10 -4.42
N LEU A 139 11.57 12.18 -3.53
CA LEU A 139 12.31 11.88 -2.30
C LEU A 139 12.63 10.39 -2.25
N ARG A 140 13.82 10.04 -1.82
CA ARG A 140 14.14 8.67 -1.45
C ARG A 140 13.63 8.38 -0.05
N LEU A 141 12.91 7.26 0.12
CA LEU A 141 12.46 6.77 1.42
C LEU A 141 13.50 5.81 1.99
N HIS A 142 13.86 5.99 3.26
CA HIS A 142 14.79 5.13 3.99
C HIS A 142 14.06 4.29 5.03
N GLU A 143 13.13 4.92 5.75
CA GLU A 143 12.45 4.34 6.89
C GLU A 143 11.08 4.98 7.04
N CYS A 144 10.06 4.20 7.40
CA CYS A 144 8.74 4.72 7.71
C CYS A 144 8.22 4.13 9.03
N ILE A 145 7.94 5.02 10.01
CA ILE A 145 7.43 4.67 11.35
C ILE A 145 6.16 5.48 11.62
N HIS A 146 5.17 4.85 12.24
CA HIS A 146 3.90 5.52 12.55
C HIS A 146 3.40 6.39 11.37
N VAL A 147 3.31 7.70 11.58
CA VAL A 147 2.86 8.68 10.57
C VAL A 147 4.00 9.41 9.86
N TRP A 148 5.25 9.05 10.09
CA TRP A 148 6.44 9.70 9.57
C TRP A 148 7.26 8.79 8.68
N CYS A 149 7.90 9.38 7.66
CA CYS A 149 8.96 8.72 6.88
C CYS A 149 10.25 9.54 6.92
N LYS A 150 11.37 8.84 7.06
CA LYS A 150 12.71 9.38 6.89
C LYS A 150 13.02 9.44 5.40
N VAL A 151 13.22 10.63 4.92
CA VAL A 151 13.42 10.92 3.50
C VAL A 151 14.80 11.51 3.25
N GLU A 152 15.23 11.39 2.00
CA GLU A 152 16.45 12.04 1.49
C GLU A 152 16.12 12.76 0.20
N VAL A 153 16.50 14.04 0.13
CA VAL A 153 16.41 14.89 -1.06
C VAL A 153 17.63 15.80 -1.10
N ALA A 154 18.30 15.89 -2.26
CA ALA A 154 19.51 16.69 -2.42
C ALA A 154 20.53 16.48 -1.27
N GLU A 155 20.79 15.20 -0.92
CA GLU A 155 21.72 14.77 0.14
C GLU A 155 21.27 15.13 1.58
N THR A 156 20.19 15.87 1.74
CA THR A 156 19.63 16.21 3.05
C THR A 156 18.66 15.12 3.52
N LYS A 157 18.94 14.53 4.70
CA LYS A 157 18.07 13.55 5.36
C LYS A 157 17.25 14.21 6.46
N GLY A 158 15.97 13.87 6.52
CA GLY A 158 15.06 14.34 7.56
C GLY A 158 13.74 13.57 7.54
N TRP A 159 12.74 14.07 8.23
CA TRP A 159 11.46 13.41 8.42
C TRP A 159 10.32 14.22 7.84
N VAL A 160 9.41 13.55 7.15
CA VAL A 160 8.18 14.11 6.57
C VAL A 160 7.00 13.24 7.00
N GLN A 161 5.85 13.84 7.24
CA GLN A 161 4.63 13.08 7.50
C GLN A 161 4.13 12.39 6.22
N LYS A 162 3.62 11.17 6.35
CA LYS A 162 3.17 10.34 5.23
C LYS A 162 2.03 10.96 4.42
N ASN A 163 1.15 11.73 5.04
CA ASN A 163 0.04 12.41 4.38
C ASN A 163 0.48 13.43 3.33
N PHE A 164 1.75 13.88 3.38
CA PHE A 164 2.36 14.74 2.36
C PHE A 164 3.14 13.97 1.29
N LEU A 165 3.02 12.65 1.27
CA LEU A 165 3.79 11.78 0.37
C LEU A 165 2.86 10.86 -0.43
N TRP A 166 3.01 10.85 -1.76
CA TRP A 166 2.52 9.78 -2.60
C TRP A 166 3.66 8.78 -2.85
N GLY A 167 3.37 7.49 -2.70
CA GLY A 167 4.39 6.43 -2.79
C GLY A 167 4.56 5.64 -1.50
N VAL A 168 3.74 5.90 -0.47
CA VAL A 168 3.70 5.19 0.80
C VAL A 168 2.27 5.09 1.32
N TYR A 169 1.92 3.95 1.93
CA TYR A 169 0.60 3.77 2.57
C TYR A 169 0.60 4.32 4.00
N PRO A 170 -0.57 4.78 4.49
CA PRO A 170 -0.67 5.32 5.86
C PRO A 170 -0.16 4.38 6.95
N GLN A 171 -0.49 3.08 6.85
CA GLN A 171 -0.09 2.07 7.83
C GLN A 171 1.26 1.40 7.53
N GLU A 172 1.88 1.70 6.40
CA GLU A 172 3.11 1.05 5.99
C GLU A 172 4.27 1.39 6.94
N LYS A 173 5.02 0.36 7.34
CA LYS A 173 6.24 0.47 8.15
C LYS A 173 7.34 -0.30 7.46
N PHE A 174 8.51 0.27 7.37
CA PHE A 174 9.73 -0.39 6.87
C PHE A 174 10.97 0.40 7.30
N ASP A 175 12.10 -0.24 7.29
CA ASP A 175 13.46 0.21 7.57
C ASP A 175 14.44 -0.23 6.47
#